data_7ac4f14989301e61eb40469cbf85add6
#
_entry.id   7ac4f14989301e61eb40469cbf85add6
#
_cell.length_a   1.000
_cell.length_b   1.000
_cell.length_c   1.000
_cell.angle_alpha   90.00
_cell.angle_beta   90.00
_cell.angle_gamma   90.00
#
_symmetry.space_group_name_H-M   'P 1'
#
loop_
_entity.id
_entity.type
_entity.pdbx_description
1 polymer ?
#
loop_
_entity_poly.entity_id
_entity_poly.type
_entity_poly.pdbx_seq_one_letter_code
_entity_poly.pdbx_strand_id
1 'polypeptide(L)'
;SSSIETTLHVMVRTLKQLEAVLRLGEKNLLADFSDIRHYRKAVELAKQESARLFIATPRIQKPSELGIFRSLSKWDPDGVLVRNFSGLEYFRDKGIPVTADFSFNATNPLTVDFFEKQGVERIAVSYDCNREQLVHLTSAVAENLLEVVIHQHMPMFHMEHCVFCSVLSPGTDKTNCGRPCDDHV
;
A
#
# COMPACT_ATOMS: atom_id res chain seq x y z
N SER A 1 31.45 5.15 9.07
CA SER A 1 30.07 4.71 9.20
C SER A 1 29.19 5.77 8.54
N SER A 2 28.67 5.47 7.36
CA SER A 2 27.64 6.30 6.78
C SER A 2 26.39 6.18 7.68
N SER A 3 25.96 7.28 8.28
CA SER A 3 24.69 7.33 8.99
C SER A 3 23.60 7.07 7.95
N ILE A 4 22.87 5.96 8.09
CA ILE A 4 21.71 5.69 7.26
C ILE A 4 20.65 6.70 7.69
N GLU A 5 20.24 7.52 6.75
CA GLU A 5 19.18 8.48 6.98
C GLU A 5 17.84 7.75 6.94
N THR A 6 17.18 7.68 8.08
CA THR A 6 15.85 7.05 8.19
C THR A 6 14.81 7.97 7.52
N THR A 7 14.07 7.43 6.58
CA THR A 7 13.03 8.15 5.84
C THR A 7 11.65 7.82 6.40
N LEU A 8 10.85 8.85 6.67
CA LEU A 8 9.44 8.67 7.02
C LEU A 8 8.58 8.54 5.76
N HIS A 9 7.73 7.52 5.72
CA HIS A 9 6.68 7.38 4.71
C HIS A 9 5.31 7.53 5.35
N VAL A 10 4.49 8.44 4.83
CA VAL A 10 3.16 8.71 5.38
C VAL A 10 2.08 8.11 4.48
N MET A 11 1.29 7.18 5.04
CA MET A 11 0.16 6.58 4.32
C MET A 11 -1.11 7.41 4.51
N VAL A 12 -1.74 7.78 3.40
CA VAL A 12 -3.00 8.53 3.36
C VAL A 12 -4.13 7.71 2.75
N ARG A 13 -5.33 7.88 3.28
CA ARG A 13 -6.53 7.13 2.88
C ARG A 13 -7.57 7.96 2.14
N THR A 14 -7.37 9.28 2.08
CA THR A 14 -8.26 10.21 1.39
C THR A 14 -7.46 11.33 0.71
N LEU A 15 -8.03 11.95 -0.32
CA LEU A 15 -7.45 13.14 -0.94
C LEU A 15 -7.26 14.29 0.06
N LYS A 16 -8.21 14.47 0.99
CA LYS A 16 -8.10 15.48 2.04
C LYS A 16 -6.89 15.27 2.95
N GLN A 17 -6.60 14.01 3.32
CA GLN A 17 -5.39 13.69 4.07
C GLN A 17 -4.14 13.95 3.24
N LEU A 18 -4.14 13.57 1.96
CA LEU A 18 -3.02 13.83 1.05
C LEU A 18 -2.69 15.33 0.98
N GLU A 19 -3.70 16.17 0.74
CA GLU A 19 -3.53 17.63 0.70
C GLU A 19 -3.00 18.20 2.02
N ALA A 20 -3.49 17.66 3.15
CA ALA A 20 -3.02 18.10 4.46
C ALA A 20 -1.55 17.75 4.71
N VAL A 21 -1.14 16.54 4.37
CA VAL A 21 0.24 16.05 4.54
C VAL A 21 1.21 16.78 3.60
N LEU A 22 0.80 17.03 2.34
CA LEU A 22 1.57 17.83 1.39
C LEU A 22 1.80 19.26 1.90
N ARG A 23 0.78 19.90 2.50
CA ARG A 23 0.92 21.23 3.14
C ARG A 23 1.89 21.24 4.33
N LEU A 24 2.08 20.10 5.01
CA LEU A 24 3.08 19.95 6.07
C LEU A 24 4.49 19.75 5.52
N GLY A 25 4.65 19.63 4.20
CA GLY A 25 5.95 19.49 3.54
C GLY A 25 6.44 18.05 3.41
N GLU A 26 5.65 17.06 3.76
CA GLU A 26 6.02 15.66 3.61
C GLU A 26 6.14 15.27 2.13
N LYS A 27 7.19 14.51 1.79
CA LYS A 27 7.54 14.20 0.40
C LYS A 27 7.51 12.72 0.05
N ASN A 28 7.45 11.82 1.03
CA ASN A 28 7.41 10.38 0.79
C ASN A 28 6.06 9.81 1.24
N LEU A 29 5.19 9.55 0.28
CA LEU A 29 3.78 9.28 0.54
C LEU A 29 3.33 7.94 -0.04
N LEU A 30 2.43 7.30 0.67
CA LEU A 30 1.72 6.10 0.25
C LEU A 30 0.22 6.44 0.20
N ALA A 31 -0.45 6.16 -0.90
CA ALA A 31 -1.90 6.33 -0.99
C ALA A 31 -2.61 4.98 -1.00
N ASP A 32 -3.57 4.79 -0.09
CA ASP A 32 -4.42 3.61 0.00
C ASP A 32 -5.89 4.01 0.00
N PHE A 33 -6.41 4.31 -1.19
CA PHE A 33 -7.78 4.80 -1.34
C PHE A 33 -8.76 3.66 -1.60
N SER A 34 -9.90 3.78 -0.99
CA SER A 34 -11.02 2.86 -1.21
C SER A 34 -11.65 2.99 -2.61
N ASP A 35 -11.46 4.13 -3.28
CA ASP A 35 -11.92 4.39 -4.64
C ASP A 35 -10.73 4.67 -5.54
N ILE A 36 -10.48 3.76 -6.48
CA ILE A 36 -9.33 3.84 -7.40
C ILE A 36 -9.36 5.11 -8.27
N ARG A 37 -10.52 5.70 -8.51
CA ARG A 37 -10.66 6.92 -9.32
C ARG A 37 -9.93 8.12 -8.72
N HIS A 38 -9.72 8.12 -7.40
CA HIS A 38 -9.00 9.17 -6.70
C HIS A 38 -7.48 9.13 -6.90
N TYR A 39 -6.91 8.00 -7.29
CA TYR A 39 -5.45 7.89 -7.46
C TYR A 39 -4.91 8.80 -8.56
N ARG A 40 -5.65 8.97 -9.66
CA ARG A 40 -5.24 9.91 -10.72
C ARG A 40 -4.99 11.31 -10.14
N LYS A 41 -5.98 11.82 -9.40
CA LYS A 41 -5.88 13.15 -8.76
C LYS A 41 -4.76 13.20 -7.73
N ALA A 42 -4.56 12.12 -6.98
CA ALA A 42 -3.48 12.03 -5.99
C ALA A 42 -2.10 12.12 -6.64
N VAL A 43 -1.87 11.41 -7.74
CA VAL A 43 -0.60 11.48 -8.49
C VAL A 43 -0.37 12.89 -9.05
N GLU A 44 -1.41 13.52 -9.62
CA GLU A 44 -1.32 14.90 -10.10
C GLU A 44 -0.93 15.88 -8.98
N LEU A 45 -1.56 15.78 -7.80
CA LEU A 45 -1.25 16.63 -6.64
C LEU A 45 0.18 16.39 -6.11
N ALA A 46 0.61 15.14 -5.99
CA ALA A 46 1.95 14.81 -5.53
C ALA A 46 3.02 15.37 -6.47
N LYS A 47 2.82 15.23 -7.79
CA LYS A 47 3.74 15.79 -8.81
C LYS A 47 3.81 17.31 -8.74
N GLN A 48 2.70 18.01 -8.54
CA GLN A 48 2.66 19.48 -8.37
C GLN A 48 3.50 19.93 -7.18
N GLU A 49 3.49 19.17 -6.10
CA GLU A 49 4.23 19.46 -4.86
C GLU A 49 5.64 18.83 -4.82
N SER A 50 6.11 18.23 -5.92
CA SER A 50 7.39 17.51 -5.98
C SER A 50 7.53 16.46 -4.87
N ALA A 51 6.45 15.75 -4.55
CA ALA A 51 6.40 14.66 -3.61
C ALA A 51 6.37 13.32 -4.34
N ARG A 52 7.02 12.30 -3.78
CA ARG A 52 6.98 10.92 -4.27
C ARG A 52 5.74 10.24 -3.74
N LEU A 53 4.94 9.67 -4.63
CA LEU A 53 3.72 8.97 -4.26
C LEU A 53 3.72 7.53 -4.77
N PHE A 54 3.68 6.59 -3.84
CA PHE A 54 3.39 5.20 -4.10
C PHE A 54 1.90 4.93 -3.92
N ILE A 55 1.30 4.18 -4.83
CA ILE A 55 -0.13 3.86 -4.78
C ILE A 55 -0.34 2.39 -4.46
N ALA A 56 -1.26 2.10 -3.52
CA ALA A 56 -1.53 0.75 -3.08
C ALA A 56 -2.41 -0.02 -4.07
N THR A 57 -2.06 -1.28 -4.32
CA THR A 57 -2.92 -2.20 -5.05
C THR A 57 -4.03 -2.76 -4.15
N PRO A 58 -5.14 -3.27 -4.71
CA PRO A 58 -6.10 -4.04 -3.94
C PRO A 58 -5.43 -5.20 -3.21
N ARG A 59 -5.91 -5.52 -2.00
CA ARG A 59 -5.38 -6.65 -1.22
C ARG A 59 -5.74 -7.99 -1.87
N ILE A 60 -6.94 -8.10 -2.40
CA ILE A 60 -7.43 -9.28 -3.12
C ILE A 60 -7.60 -8.90 -4.59
N GLN A 61 -7.05 -9.73 -5.45
CA GLN A 61 -7.18 -9.61 -6.91
C GLN A 61 -8.02 -10.79 -7.41
N LYS A 62 -9.18 -10.49 -7.97
CA LYS A 62 -10.04 -11.51 -8.58
C LYS A 62 -9.64 -11.75 -10.04
N PRO A 63 -9.94 -12.94 -10.59
CA PRO A 63 -9.86 -13.18 -12.02
C PRO A 63 -10.63 -12.08 -12.78
N SER A 64 -10.14 -11.62 -13.91
CA SER A 64 -10.73 -10.54 -14.72
C SER A 64 -10.53 -9.09 -14.22
N GLU A 65 -10.00 -8.85 -13.03
CA GLU A 65 -9.77 -7.49 -12.48
C GLU A 65 -8.40 -6.87 -12.82
N LEU A 66 -7.62 -7.46 -13.72
CA LEU A 66 -6.34 -6.88 -14.19
C LEU A 66 -6.47 -5.47 -14.78
N GLY A 67 -7.71 -5.06 -15.13
CA GLY A 67 -8.02 -3.69 -15.52
C GLY A 67 -7.66 -2.65 -14.45
N ILE A 68 -7.72 -3.02 -13.16
CA ILE A 68 -7.30 -2.16 -12.05
C ILE A 68 -5.80 -1.87 -12.16
N PHE A 69 -4.96 -2.90 -12.29
CA PHE A 69 -3.51 -2.72 -12.39
C PHE A 69 -3.11 -1.92 -13.62
N ARG A 70 -3.79 -2.15 -14.77
CA ARG A 70 -3.59 -1.34 -15.97
C ARG A 70 -3.90 0.13 -15.74
N SER A 71 -4.95 0.44 -14.99
CA SER A 71 -5.30 1.82 -14.65
C SER A 71 -4.25 2.43 -13.72
N LEU A 72 -3.81 1.69 -12.68
CA LEU A 72 -2.77 2.15 -11.77
C LEU A 72 -1.47 2.48 -12.51
N SER A 73 -1.00 1.59 -13.40
CA SER A 73 0.21 1.83 -14.21
C SER A 73 0.08 3.07 -15.12
N LYS A 74 -1.12 3.31 -15.67
CA LYS A 74 -1.36 4.41 -16.63
C LYS A 74 -1.24 5.79 -16.00
N TRP A 75 -1.46 5.91 -14.71
CA TRP A 75 -1.38 7.21 -14.02
C TRP A 75 0.04 7.63 -13.68
N ASP A 76 1.03 6.77 -13.96
CA ASP A 76 2.45 7.07 -13.81
C ASP A 76 2.82 7.53 -12.38
N PRO A 77 2.54 6.69 -11.35
CA PRO A 77 2.99 6.95 -9.99
C PRO A 77 4.50 6.74 -9.86
N ASP A 78 5.11 7.27 -8.79
CA ASP A 78 6.52 7.04 -8.49
C ASP A 78 6.83 5.60 -8.04
N GLY A 79 5.80 4.84 -7.70
CA GLY A 79 5.89 3.43 -7.36
C GLY A 79 4.55 2.84 -6.95
N VAL A 80 4.55 1.54 -6.64
CA VAL A 80 3.37 0.81 -6.20
C VAL A 80 3.65 0.06 -4.90
N LEU A 81 2.66 0.07 -4.00
CA LEU A 81 2.62 -0.79 -2.83
C LEU A 81 1.79 -2.03 -3.17
N VAL A 82 2.45 -3.12 -3.49
CA VAL A 82 1.78 -4.37 -3.85
C VAL A 82 1.37 -5.15 -2.61
N ARG A 83 0.21 -5.82 -2.69
CA ARG A 83 -0.41 -6.53 -1.55
C ARG A 83 -0.67 -8.00 -1.79
N ASN A 84 -0.37 -8.49 -2.99
CA ASN A 84 -0.53 -9.89 -3.37
C ASN A 84 0.42 -10.25 -4.52
N PHE A 85 0.61 -11.56 -4.73
CA PHE A 85 1.51 -12.05 -5.77
C PHE A 85 1.09 -11.65 -7.19
N SER A 86 -0.21 -11.51 -7.47
CA SER A 86 -0.68 -11.04 -8.77
C SER A 86 -0.22 -9.61 -9.06
N GLY A 87 -0.25 -8.74 -8.04
CA GLY A 87 0.31 -7.39 -8.14
C GLY A 87 1.82 -7.39 -8.35
N LEU A 88 2.54 -8.19 -7.57
CA LEU A 88 4.00 -8.33 -7.72
C LEU A 88 4.37 -8.78 -9.14
N GLU A 89 3.76 -9.84 -9.63
CA GLU A 89 4.00 -10.37 -10.97
C GLU A 89 3.68 -9.34 -12.08
N TYR A 90 2.56 -8.61 -11.91
CA TYR A 90 2.17 -7.62 -12.90
C TYR A 90 3.13 -6.41 -12.97
N PHE A 91 3.58 -5.90 -11.82
CA PHE A 91 4.38 -4.67 -11.77
C PHE A 91 5.88 -4.91 -11.91
N ARG A 92 6.38 -6.10 -11.59
CA ARG A 92 7.80 -6.47 -11.66
C ARG A 92 8.47 -6.05 -12.97
N ASP A 93 7.82 -6.32 -14.10
CA ASP A 93 8.38 -6.08 -15.43
C ASP A 93 7.95 -4.74 -16.05
N LYS A 94 7.37 -3.84 -15.26
CA LYS A 94 6.86 -2.53 -15.77
C LYS A 94 7.83 -1.37 -15.59
N GLY A 95 8.98 -1.59 -14.94
CA GLY A 95 9.90 -0.51 -14.62
C GLY A 95 9.36 0.49 -13.58
N ILE A 96 8.29 0.12 -12.88
CA ILE A 96 7.68 0.91 -11.79
C ILE A 96 8.23 0.36 -10.47
N PRO A 97 8.83 1.19 -9.60
CA PRO A 97 9.31 0.76 -8.29
C PRO A 97 8.24 0.03 -7.47
N VAL A 98 8.60 -1.13 -6.91
CA VAL A 98 7.68 -1.99 -6.16
C VAL A 98 8.08 -2.04 -4.69
N THR A 99 7.16 -1.69 -3.80
CA THR A 99 7.23 -1.96 -2.37
C THR A 99 6.22 -3.07 -2.03
N ALA A 100 6.64 -4.09 -1.29
CA ALA A 100 5.76 -5.14 -0.81
C ALA A 100 5.17 -4.77 0.55
N ASP A 101 3.84 -4.89 0.68
CA ASP A 101 3.12 -4.58 1.93
C ASP A 101 3.28 -5.73 2.96
N PHE A 102 2.94 -5.48 4.21
CA PHE A 102 3.00 -6.45 5.31
C PHE A 102 2.28 -7.78 5.01
N SER A 103 1.34 -7.80 4.07
CA SER A 103 0.61 -9.00 3.63
C SER A 103 1.50 -10.09 3.01
N PHE A 104 2.76 -9.76 2.69
CA PHE A 104 3.76 -10.74 2.25
C PHE A 104 4.49 -11.45 3.40
N ASN A 105 4.14 -11.12 4.65
CA ASN A 105 4.63 -11.78 5.87
C ASN A 105 6.16 -11.87 5.96
N ALA A 106 6.85 -10.76 5.71
CA ALA A 106 8.29 -10.69 5.88
C ALA A 106 8.66 -10.76 7.37
N THR A 107 9.01 -11.95 7.85
CA THR A 107 9.32 -12.25 9.25
C THR A 107 10.75 -12.74 9.45
N ASN A 108 11.48 -13.02 8.39
CA ASN A 108 12.83 -13.57 8.44
C ASN A 108 13.66 -13.15 7.21
N PRO A 109 15.01 -13.24 7.28
CA PRO A 109 15.88 -12.82 6.19
C PRO A 109 15.68 -13.57 4.87
N LEU A 110 15.30 -14.86 4.90
CA LEU A 110 15.08 -15.65 3.69
C LEU A 110 13.89 -15.15 2.90
N THR A 111 12.82 -14.72 3.59
CA THR A 111 11.67 -14.11 2.94
C THR A 111 12.03 -12.77 2.30
N VAL A 112 12.82 -11.94 2.97
CA VAL A 112 13.29 -10.65 2.42
C VAL A 112 14.16 -10.89 1.18
N ASP A 113 15.15 -11.76 1.25
CA ASP A 113 16.02 -12.13 0.13
C ASP A 113 15.22 -12.67 -1.08
N PHE A 114 14.20 -13.49 -0.80
CA PHE A 114 13.31 -13.98 -1.85
C PHE A 114 12.63 -12.81 -2.60
N PHE A 115 12.03 -11.85 -1.89
CA PHE A 115 11.34 -10.75 -2.53
C PHE A 115 12.29 -9.74 -3.17
N GLU A 116 13.45 -9.49 -2.60
CA GLU A 116 14.51 -8.71 -3.25
C GLU A 116 14.87 -9.29 -4.62
N LYS A 117 15.07 -10.61 -4.71
CA LYS A 117 15.31 -11.32 -5.98
C LYS A 117 14.13 -11.26 -6.96
N GLN A 118 12.92 -11.00 -6.48
CA GLN A 118 11.76 -10.73 -7.34
C GLN A 118 11.67 -9.27 -7.79
N GLY A 119 12.63 -8.41 -7.46
CA GLY A 119 12.65 -7.00 -7.86
C GLY A 119 11.87 -6.07 -6.94
N VAL A 120 11.58 -6.50 -5.71
CA VAL A 120 11.01 -5.63 -4.68
C VAL A 120 12.10 -4.73 -4.13
N GLU A 121 11.90 -3.41 -4.16
CA GLU A 121 12.85 -2.43 -3.64
C GLU A 121 12.77 -2.26 -2.12
N ARG A 122 11.59 -2.42 -1.55
CA ARG A 122 11.33 -2.36 -0.10
C ARG A 122 10.22 -3.32 0.28
N ILE A 123 10.28 -3.82 1.50
CA ILE A 123 9.26 -4.70 2.05
C ILE A 123 8.86 -4.26 3.46
N ALA A 124 7.56 -4.11 3.68
CA ALA A 124 7.02 -3.87 5.01
C ALA A 124 7.12 -5.15 5.86
N VAL A 125 7.79 -5.02 7.02
CA VAL A 125 7.91 -6.12 7.97
C VAL A 125 6.52 -6.50 8.52
N SER A 126 6.30 -7.79 8.74
CA SER A 126 5.06 -8.30 9.32
C SER A 126 4.82 -7.72 10.72
N TYR A 127 3.57 -7.40 11.02
CA TYR A 127 3.15 -6.96 12.38
C TYR A 127 3.30 -8.04 13.44
N ASP A 128 3.42 -9.30 13.03
CA ASP A 128 3.58 -10.43 13.95
C ASP A 128 4.99 -10.54 14.51
N CYS A 129 5.95 -9.76 13.99
CA CYS A 129 7.31 -9.71 14.51
C CYS A 129 7.35 -8.98 15.85
N ASN A 130 7.89 -9.65 16.86
CA ASN A 130 8.26 -8.99 18.10
C ASN A 130 9.55 -8.17 17.96
N ARG A 131 9.90 -7.42 19.01
CA ARG A 131 11.09 -6.56 18.98
C ARG A 131 12.39 -7.31 18.68
N GLU A 132 12.56 -8.50 19.25
CA GLU A 132 13.79 -9.29 19.08
C GLU A 132 13.92 -9.81 17.64
N GLN A 133 12.82 -10.30 17.07
CA GLN A 133 12.75 -10.70 15.67
C GLN A 133 13.04 -9.53 14.73
N LEU A 134 12.50 -8.36 15.02
CA LEU A 134 12.76 -7.16 14.23
C LEU A 134 14.22 -6.73 14.29
N VAL A 135 14.85 -6.72 15.47
CA VAL A 135 16.28 -6.45 15.62
C VAL A 135 17.13 -7.47 14.86
N HIS A 136 16.79 -8.74 14.96
CA HIS A 136 17.48 -9.78 14.20
C HIS A 136 17.35 -9.54 12.69
N LEU A 137 16.15 -9.26 12.21
CA LEU A 137 15.88 -9.03 10.78
C LEU A 137 16.67 -7.82 10.27
N THR A 138 16.63 -6.69 10.96
CA THR A 138 17.37 -5.47 10.59
C THR A 138 18.89 -5.64 10.63
N SER A 139 19.39 -6.58 11.43
CA SER A 139 20.84 -6.91 11.47
C SER A 139 21.27 -7.86 10.37
N ALA A 140 20.34 -8.60 9.76
CA ALA A 140 20.65 -9.69 8.84
C ALA A 140 20.44 -9.32 7.35
N VAL A 141 19.73 -8.22 7.06
CA VAL A 141 19.45 -7.78 5.69
C VAL A 141 19.84 -6.32 5.50
N ALA A 142 19.94 -5.87 4.25
CA ALA A 142 20.24 -4.48 3.95
C ALA A 142 19.11 -3.56 4.47
N GLU A 143 19.50 -2.53 5.23
CA GLU A 143 18.55 -1.66 5.95
C GLU A 143 17.58 -0.92 5.02
N ASN A 144 18.03 -0.58 3.81
CA ASN A 144 17.21 0.08 2.79
C ASN A 144 16.08 -0.81 2.21
N LEU A 145 16.13 -2.12 2.46
CA LEU A 145 15.09 -3.06 2.01
C LEU A 145 13.88 -3.11 2.95
N LEU A 146 14.03 -2.66 4.20
CA LEU A 146 12.98 -2.82 5.20
C LEU A 146 12.20 -1.53 5.40
N GLU A 147 10.88 -1.68 5.50
CA GLU A 147 9.97 -0.66 5.97
C GLU A 147 9.26 -1.16 7.23
N VAL A 148 9.36 -0.39 8.32
CA VAL A 148 8.76 -0.74 9.60
C VAL A 148 7.59 0.19 9.88
N VAL A 149 6.41 -0.38 10.03
CA VAL A 149 5.22 0.39 10.40
C VAL A 149 5.28 0.75 11.88
N ILE A 150 5.38 2.03 12.17
CA ILE A 150 5.50 2.55 13.54
C ILE A 150 4.17 3.08 14.10
N HIS A 151 3.20 3.39 13.24
CA HIS A 151 1.88 3.85 13.63
C HIS A 151 0.84 3.53 12.57
N GLN A 152 -0.23 2.83 12.95
CA GLN A 152 -1.42 2.61 12.10
C GLN A 152 -2.60 2.06 12.90
N HIS A 153 -3.78 2.13 12.30
CA HIS A 153 -4.91 1.29 12.70
C HIS A 153 -4.73 -0.09 12.08
N MET A 154 -4.51 -1.10 12.91
CA MET A 154 -4.33 -2.48 12.45
C MET A 154 -5.64 -3.00 11.85
N PRO A 155 -5.65 -3.49 10.60
CA PRO A 155 -6.84 -4.08 10.01
C PRO A 155 -7.13 -5.42 10.71
N MET A 156 -8.29 -5.51 11.38
CA MET A 156 -8.71 -6.74 12.06
C MET A 156 -9.22 -7.80 11.08
N PHE A 157 -9.94 -7.34 10.04
CA PHE A 157 -10.56 -8.23 9.05
C PHE A 157 -10.49 -7.61 7.66
N HIS A 158 -10.46 -8.47 6.66
CA HIS A 158 -10.77 -8.12 5.28
C HIS A 158 -11.97 -8.95 4.84
N MET A 159 -13.11 -8.30 4.62
CA MET A 159 -14.35 -8.96 4.22
C MET A 159 -14.70 -8.63 2.78
N GLU A 160 -14.99 -9.65 2.00
CA GLU A 160 -15.54 -9.52 0.64
C GLU A 160 -17.06 -9.34 0.65
N HIS A 161 -17.73 -9.83 1.70
CA HIS A 161 -19.17 -9.71 1.89
C HIS A 161 -19.48 -8.59 2.89
N CYS A 162 -20.24 -7.59 2.43
CA CYS A 162 -20.67 -6.49 3.29
C CYS A 162 -22.03 -6.81 3.91
N VAL A 163 -22.06 -7.03 5.22
CA VAL A 163 -23.30 -7.31 5.97
C VAL A 163 -24.30 -6.15 5.86
N PHE A 164 -23.84 -4.91 5.98
CA PHE A 164 -24.71 -3.74 5.82
C PHE A 164 -25.34 -3.67 4.44
N CYS A 165 -24.55 -3.88 3.40
CA CYS A 165 -25.07 -3.87 2.03
C CYS A 165 -26.08 -4.99 1.79
N SER A 166 -25.82 -6.19 2.32
CA SER A 166 -26.69 -7.35 2.10
C SER A 166 -28.07 -7.25 2.77
N VAL A 167 -28.16 -6.46 3.85
CA VAL A 167 -29.39 -6.34 4.65
C VAL A 167 -30.10 -4.99 4.41
N LEU A 168 -29.35 -3.91 4.27
CA LEU A 168 -29.87 -2.54 4.28
C LEU A 168 -29.88 -1.85 2.92
N SER A 169 -29.34 -2.50 1.88
CA SER A 169 -29.22 -1.89 0.56
C SER A 169 -29.83 -2.77 -0.54
N PRO A 170 -30.51 -2.19 -1.53
CA PRO A 170 -30.87 -2.89 -2.76
C PRO A 170 -29.70 -3.06 -3.72
N GLY A 171 -28.56 -2.41 -3.44
CA GLY A 171 -27.35 -2.50 -4.27
C GLY A 171 -26.59 -3.81 -4.08
N THR A 172 -25.75 -4.15 -5.03
CA THR A 172 -25.01 -5.41 -5.09
C THR A 172 -23.53 -5.25 -4.78
N ASP A 173 -23.00 -4.03 -4.85
CA ASP A 173 -21.59 -3.74 -4.63
C ASP A 173 -21.35 -2.31 -4.14
N LYS A 174 -20.11 -2.00 -3.84
CA LYS A 174 -19.68 -0.71 -3.29
C LYS A 174 -20.05 0.51 -4.15
N THR A 175 -20.23 0.33 -5.45
CA THR A 175 -20.52 1.45 -6.36
C THR A 175 -21.99 1.85 -6.36
N ASN A 176 -22.89 0.96 -5.93
CA ASN A 176 -24.34 1.15 -5.99
C ASN A 176 -25.08 0.88 -4.68
N CYS A 177 -24.37 0.53 -3.60
CA CYS A 177 -25.02 0.17 -2.32
C CYS A 177 -25.57 1.35 -1.51
N GLY A 178 -25.29 2.59 -1.89
CA GLY A 178 -25.70 3.78 -1.14
C GLY A 178 -24.99 3.97 0.20
N ARG A 179 -24.03 3.09 0.55
CA ARG A 179 -23.17 3.16 1.74
C ARG A 179 -23.92 3.22 3.08
N PRO A 180 -24.86 2.30 3.35
CA PRO A 180 -25.58 2.30 4.62
C PRO A 180 -24.66 2.16 5.84
N CYS A 181 -23.44 1.67 5.66
CA CYS A 181 -22.42 1.59 6.72
C CYS A 181 -21.89 2.98 7.18
N ASP A 182 -22.19 4.07 6.49
CA ASP A 182 -21.80 5.40 6.95
C ASP A 182 -22.73 5.89 8.09
N ASP A 183 -23.95 5.38 8.15
CA ASP A 183 -24.99 5.77 9.11
C ASP A 183 -25.19 4.74 10.25
N HIS A 184 -24.53 3.56 10.15
CA HIS A 184 -24.65 2.47 11.11
C HIS A 184 -23.29 2.02 11.61
N VAL A 185 -23.12 2.02 12.93
CA VAL A 185 -21.90 1.57 13.63
C VAL A 185 -22.18 0.33 14.43
#